data_edaa08ef355f35c65311e16e54c15e18
#
_entry.id   edaa08ef355f35c65311e16e54c15e18
#
_cell.length_a   1.000
_cell.length_b   1.000
_cell.length_c   1.000
_cell.angle_alpha   90.00
_cell.angle_beta   90.00
_cell.angle_gamma   90.00
#
_symmetry.space_group_name_H-M   'P 1'
#
loop_
_entity.id
_entity.type
_entity.pdbx_description
1 polymer ?
#
loop_
_entity_poly.entity_id
_entity_poly.type
_entity_poly.pdbx_seq_one_letter_code
_entity_poly.pdbx_strand_id
1 'polypeptide(L)'
;LGEPIDGKGRIEADGYRPIEQEAPGIVDRKSVSVPMETGILSIDSMFPIGRGQRELIIGDRQTGKTSIALDTILNQKDKDVICVYVAIGQKASTVAKVVNTLKTNGALDYTIVVSSTASDCAPLQYIAPYAGTAMAEYFMYKGKDVLIVYDDLSKHAVAYRAISLLLGRSPGREAYPGDVFYLHSRLLERSSRLSDENGGGSITALPIIETQAGDVSAYIPTNVISITDGQIFLESGLFAAGMRPAVNVGLSVSRVGGAAQTKAMKKASGSIRIDLAQYREMEVFTQFSSDLDQETRQALDHGKCLMEILKQPLHHPMTVWRQAVILY
;
A
#
# COMPACT_ATOMS: atom_id res chain seq x y z
N LEU A 1 -21.23 -6.74 8.44
CA LEU A 1 -19.81 -7.08 8.40
C LEU A 1 -19.42 -7.79 9.70
N GLY A 2 -18.61 -8.86 9.60
CA GLY A 2 -18.25 -9.72 10.74
C GLY A 2 -18.92 -11.09 10.66
N GLU A 3 -19.86 -11.27 9.73
CA GLU A 3 -20.37 -12.61 9.42
C GLU A 3 -19.41 -13.35 8.48
N PRO A 4 -19.08 -14.63 8.78
CA PRO A 4 -18.19 -15.41 7.92
C PRO A 4 -18.86 -15.72 6.57
N ILE A 5 -18.07 -15.60 5.49
CA ILE A 5 -18.51 -15.86 4.12
C ILE A 5 -17.78 -17.06 3.49
N ASP A 6 -16.95 -17.75 4.25
CA ASP A 6 -16.13 -18.89 3.79
C ASP A 6 -16.80 -20.26 3.94
N GLY A 7 -18.04 -20.30 4.45
CA GLY A 7 -18.81 -21.52 4.67
C GLY A 7 -18.33 -22.40 5.84
N LYS A 8 -17.39 -21.93 6.67
CA LYS A 8 -16.84 -22.68 7.80
C LYS A 8 -17.65 -22.59 9.09
N GLY A 9 -18.78 -21.88 9.07
CA GLY A 9 -19.65 -21.69 10.24
C GLY A 9 -19.42 -20.38 10.96
N ARG A 10 -20.06 -20.18 12.11
CA ARG A 10 -19.96 -18.94 12.89
C ARG A 10 -18.60 -18.82 13.56
N ILE A 11 -18.11 -17.57 13.63
CA ILE A 11 -16.94 -17.22 14.41
C ILE A 11 -17.36 -17.09 15.88
N GLU A 12 -16.69 -17.81 16.76
CA GLU A 12 -16.82 -17.59 18.20
C GLU A 12 -16.04 -16.31 18.56
N ALA A 13 -16.77 -15.29 19.00
CA ALA A 13 -16.20 -13.98 19.26
C ALA A 13 -16.00 -13.77 20.75
N ASP A 14 -14.80 -13.30 21.14
CA ASP A 14 -14.50 -12.91 22.53
C ASP A 14 -15.20 -11.62 22.95
N GLY A 15 -15.70 -10.82 21.99
CA GLY A 15 -16.35 -9.55 22.27
C GLY A 15 -16.65 -8.74 21.00
N TYR A 16 -17.11 -7.50 21.22
CA TYR A 16 -17.45 -6.55 20.16
C TYR A 16 -16.64 -5.27 20.34
N ARG A 17 -16.28 -4.64 19.21
CA ARG A 17 -15.66 -3.32 19.17
C ARG A 17 -16.49 -2.38 18.29
N PRO A 18 -16.58 -1.09 18.63
CA PRO A 18 -17.09 -0.09 17.70
C PRO A 18 -16.25 -0.09 16.42
N ILE A 19 -16.90 0.06 15.26
CA ILE A 19 -16.21 0.20 13.98
C ILE A 19 -15.56 1.57 13.82
N GLU A 20 -16.11 2.59 14.46
CA GLU A 20 -15.53 3.92 14.54
C GLU A 20 -14.98 4.17 15.93
N GLN A 21 -13.69 4.50 15.99
CA GLN A 21 -12.98 4.89 17.23
C GLN A 21 -12.01 6.02 16.89
N GLU A 22 -11.69 6.81 17.90
CA GLU A 22 -10.63 7.79 17.81
C GLU A 22 -9.28 7.10 17.59
N ALA A 23 -8.42 7.74 16.81
CA ALA A 23 -7.05 7.29 16.61
C ALA A 23 -6.25 7.40 17.92
N PRO A 24 -5.23 6.55 18.13
CA PRO A 24 -4.33 6.70 19.27
C PRO A 24 -3.75 8.12 19.34
N GLY A 25 -3.68 8.70 20.53
CA GLY A 25 -3.12 10.01 20.78
C GLY A 25 -1.62 10.09 20.47
N ILE A 26 -1.06 11.30 20.41
CA ILE A 26 0.37 11.50 20.12
C ILE A 26 1.25 10.84 21.17
N VAL A 27 0.85 10.90 22.44
CA VAL A 27 1.59 10.32 23.57
C VAL A 27 1.57 8.79 23.53
N ASP A 28 0.53 8.22 22.95
CA ASP A 28 0.35 6.77 22.85
C ASP A 28 1.17 6.13 21.72
N ARG A 29 1.79 6.95 20.87
CA ARG A 29 2.53 6.51 19.69
C ARG A 29 4.03 6.46 19.92
N LYS A 30 4.68 5.53 19.24
CA LYS A 30 6.13 5.41 19.13
C LYS A 30 6.59 5.69 17.70
N SER A 31 7.79 6.22 17.54
CA SER A 31 8.39 6.47 16.23
C SER A 31 8.53 5.17 15.42
N VAL A 32 8.26 5.26 14.13
CA VAL A 32 8.39 4.15 13.18
C VAL A 32 9.86 3.94 12.85
N SER A 33 10.39 2.76 13.19
CA SER A 33 11.81 2.42 13.00
C SER A 33 12.05 0.94 12.65
N VAL A 34 11.00 0.11 12.67
CA VAL A 34 11.11 -1.31 12.33
C VAL A 34 10.58 -1.51 10.91
N PRO A 35 11.33 -2.17 10.01
CA PRO A 35 10.89 -2.37 8.64
C PRO A 35 9.64 -3.26 8.56
N MET A 36 8.70 -2.88 7.70
CA MET A 36 7.66 -3.73 7.15
C MET A 36 8.15 -4.18 5.78
N GLU A 37 8.77 -5.35 5.74
CA GLU A 37 9.39 -5.87 4.52
C GLU A 37 8.31 -6.24 3.51
N THR A 38 8.32 -5.60 2.34
CA THR A 38 7.38 -5.92 1.27
C THR A 38 7.80 -7.14 0.47
N GLY A 39 9.08 -7.46 0.48
CA GLY A 39 9.68 -8.49 -0.37
C GLY A 39 9.84 -8.04 -1.82
N ILE A 40 9.59 -6.77 -2.12
CA ILE A 40 9.71 -6.17 -3.44
C ILE A 40 10.95 -5.30 -3.47
N LEU A 41 11.93 -5.70 -4.29
CA LEU A 41 13.26 -5.09 -4.33
C LEU A 41 13.21 -3.57 -4.54
N SER A 42 12.41 -3.11 -5.50
CA SER A 42 12.28 -1.69 -5.83
C SER A 42 11.67 -0.86 -4.69
N ILE A 43 10.82 -1.47 -3.84
CA ILE A 43 10.18 -0.79 -2.72
C ILE A 43 11.10 -0.81 -1.51
N ASP A 44 11.54 -1.99 -1.06
CA ASP A 44 12.33 -2.14 0.16
C ASP A 44 13.69 -1.40 0.06
N SER A 45 14.24 -1.26 -1.16
CA SER A 45 15.49 -0.53 -1.39
C SER A 45 15.33 0.98 -1.43
N MET A 46 14.32 1.50 -2.12
CA MET A 46 14.19 2.94 -2.41
C MET A 46 13.11 3.65 -1.61
N PHE A 47 12.03 2.95 -1.25
CA PHE A 47 10.85 3.50 -0.56
C PHE A 47 10.43 2.60 0.61
N PRO A 48 11.32 2.36 1.58
CA PRO A 48 11.07 1.41 2.66
C PRO A 48 9.86 1.82 3.48
N ILE A 49 9.08 0.82 3.87
CA ILE A 49 7.89 0.96 4.69
C ILE A 49 8.23 0.51 6.11
N GLY A 50 7.78 1.25 7.10
CA GLY A 50 7.95 0.89 8.52
C GLY A 50 6.66 0.38 9.15
N ARG A 51 6.79 -0.44 10.19
CA ARG A 51 5.65 -0.93 10.97
C ARG A 51 4.98 0.24 11.70
N GLY A 52 3.70 0.47 11.38
CA GLY A 52 2.94 1.62 11.85
C GLY A 52 2.83 2.79 10.85
N GLN A 53 3.44 2.67 9.67
CA GLN A 53 3.38 3.66 8.60
C GLN A 53 2.13 3.49 7.73
N ARG A 54 1.70 4.58 7.12
CA ARG A 54 0.66 4.61 6.08
C ARG A 54 1.32 4.93 4.75
N GLU A 55 1.45 3.94 3.88
CA GLU A 55 2.07 4.11 2.56
C GLU A 55 1.04 3.88 1.47
N LEU A 56 0.76 4.93 0.69
CA LEU A 56 -0.22 4.91 -0.38
C LEU A 56 0.32 4.16 -1.60
N ILE A 57 -0.47 3.25 -2.17
CA ILE A 57 -0.22 2.66 -3.48
C ILE A 57 -1.16 3.32 -4.48
N ILE A 58 -0.62 4.08 -5.43
CA ILE A 58 -1.40 4.91 -6.35
C ILE A 58 -0.99 4.68 -7.80
N GLY A 59 -1.94 4.73 -8.71
CA GLY A 59 -1.72 4.57 -10.16
C GLY A 59 -2.98 4.21 -10.90
N ASP A 60 -2.91 4.16 -12.22
CA ASP A 60 -4.03 3.84 -13.10
C ASP A 60 -4.50 2.39 -12.95
N ARG A 61 -5.62 2.08 -13.59
CA ARG A 61 -6.13 0.70 -13.63
C ARG A 61 -5.10 -0.26 -14.20
N GLN A 62 -5.03 -1.46 -13.62
CA GLN A 62 -4.18 -2.56 -14.11
C GLN A 62 -2.67 -2.29 -14.10
N THR A 63 -2.18 -1.33 -13.32
CA THR A 63 -0.74 -1.06 -13.15
C THR A 63 -0.05 -1.95 -12.11
N GLY A 64 -0.79 -2.88 -11.48
CA GLY A 64 -0.21 -3.82 -10.51
C GLY A 64 -0.38 -3.43 -9.03
N LYS A 65 -1.22 -2.45 -8.68
CA LYS A 65 -1.45 -2.01 -7.29
C LYS A 65 -1.81 -3.16 -6.34
N THR A 66 -2.84 -3.92 -6.69
CA THR A 66 -3.27 -5.10 -5.91
C THR A 66 -2.17 -6.16 -5.82
N SER A 67 -1.35 -6.32 -6.87
CA SER A 67 -0.24 -7.29 -6.87
C SER A 67 0.82 -6.93 -5.85
N ILE A 68 1.20 -5.64 -5.75
CA ILE A 68 2.13 -5.16 -4.72
C ILE A 68 1.60 -5.45 -3.32
N ALA A 69 0.32 -5.15 -3.08
CA ALA A 69 -0.30 -5.43 -1.79
C ALA A 69 -0.32 -6.93 -1.46
N LEU A 70 -0.64 -7.78 -2.45
CA LEU A 70 -0.63 -9.24 -2.27
C LEU A 70 0.78 -9.77 -2.00
N ASP A 71 1.78 -9.35 -2.77
CA ASP A 71 3.17 -9.77 -2.58
C ASP A 71 3.69 -9.34 -1.20
N THR A 72 3.29 -8.15 -0.73
CA THR A 72 3.58 -7.70 0.64
C THR A 72 2.94 -8.61 1.69
N ILE A 73 1.68 -9.04 1.50
CA ILE A 73 1.01 -10.01 2.38
C ILE A 73 1.75 -11.36 2.35
N LEU A 74 2.07 -11.87 1.16
CA LEU A 74 2.78 -13.15 1.02
C LEU A 74 4.13 -13.15 1.72
N ASN A 75 4.80 -11.99 1.73
CA ASN A 75 6.08 -11.83 2.40
C ASN A 75 6.00 -11.78 3.93
N GLN A 76 4.80 -11.71 4.52
CA GLN A 76 4.64 -11.72 5.99
C GLN A 76 4.62 -13.13 6.59
N LYS A 77 4.69 -14.17 5.78
CA LYS A 77 4.79 -15.54 6.26
C LYS A 77 5.96 -15.68 7.24
N ASP A 78 5.71 -16.28 8.39
CA ASP A 78 6.69 -16.55 9.46
C ASP A 78 7.30 -15.28 10.12
N LYS A 79 6.67 -14.09 9.94
CA LYS A 79 7.16 -12.82 10.52
C LYS A 79 6.31 -12.30 11.69
N ASP A 80 5.40 -13.10 12.21
CA ASP A 80 4.45 -12.74 13.29
C ASP A 80 3.66 -11.45 12.99
N VAL A 81 3.26 -11.29 11.72
CA VAL A 81 2.42 -10.18 11.25
C VAL A 81 1.06 -10.73 10.82
N ILE A 82 0.00 -10.18 11.36
CA ILE A 82 -1.36 -10.49 10.95
C ILE A 82 -1.75 -9.57 9.81
N CYS A 83 -2.33 -10.12 8.74
CA CYS A 83 -2.74 -9.34 7.58
C CYS A 83 -4.27 -9.19 7.54
N VAL A 84 -4.72 -8.01 7.13
CA VAL A 84 -6.14 -7.72 6.86
C VAL A 84 -6.26 -7.16 5.45
N TYR A 85 -6.97 -7.85 4.59
CA TYR A 85 -7.25 -7.38 3.23
C TYR A 85 -8.71 -6.95 3.13
N VAL A 86 -8.94 -5.66 2.89
CA VAL A 86 -10.28 -5.09 2.78
C VAL A 86 -10.59 -4.80 1.32
N ALA A 87 -11.45 -5.62 0.71
CA ALA A 87 -11.96 -5.43 -0.64
C ALA A 87 -13.20 -4.52 -0.62
N ILE A 88 -13.11 -3.36 -1.27
CA ILE A 88 -14.16 -2.33 -1.26
C ILE A 88 -14.67 -2.11 -2.69
N GLY A 89 -15.92 -2.43 -2.94
CA GLY A 89 -16.55 -2.23 -4.25
C GLY A 89 -15.89 -3.00 -5.40
N GLN A 90 -15.16 -4.07 -5.09
CA GLN A 90 -14.52 -4.94 -6.07
C GLN A 90 -15.53 -5.93 -6.67
N LYS A 91 -15.29 -6.39 -7.90
CA LYS A 91 -16.09 -7.48 -8.47
C LYS A 91 -15.85 -8.76 -7.67
N ALA A 92 -16.91 -9.54 -7.41
CA ALA A 92 -16.80 -10.80 -6.69
C ALA A 92 -15.75 -11.75 -7.31
N SER A 93 -15.63 -11.78 -8.64
CA SER A 93 -14.61 -12.57 -9.34
C SER A 93 -13.17 -12.11 -9.05
N THR A 94 -12.97 -10.81 -8.81
CA THR A 94 -11.66 -10.26 -8.43
C THR A 94 -11.31 -10.67 -7.00
N VAL A 95 -12.27 -10.55 -6.07
CA VAL A 95 -12.10 -10.99 -4.69
C VAL A 95 -11.80 -12.48 -4.62
N ALA A 96 -12.52 -13.29 -5.39
CA ALA A 96 -12.29 -14.73 -5.48
C ALA A 96 -10.86 -15.06 -5.96
N LYS A 97 -10.33 -14.32 -6.94
CA LYS A 97 -8.93 -14.48 -7.38
C LYS A 97 -7.93 -14.14 -6.28
N VAL A 98 -8.15 -13.05 -5.55
CA VAL A 98 -7.32 -12.66 -4.40
C VAL A 98 -7.31 -13.75 -3.35
N VAL A 99 -8.48 -14.22 -2.93
CA VAL A 99 -8.61 -15.30 -1.94
C VAL A 99 -7.93 -16.58 -2.42
N ASN A 100 -8.09 -16.94 -3.70
CA ASN A 100 -7.43 -18.11 -4.26
C ASN A 100 -5.90 -17.96 -4.26
N THR A 101 -5.37 -16.77 -4.61
CA THR A 101 -3.93 -16.50 -4.56
C THR A 101 -3.40 -16.64 -3.13
N LEU A 102 -4.09 -16.06 -2.14
CA LEU A 102 -3.72 -16.19 -0.73
C LEU A 102 -3.76 -17.64 -0.27
N LYS A 103 -4.79 -18.38 -0.66
CA LYS A 103 -4.95 -19.81 -0.33
C LYS A 103 -3.84 -20.66 -0.91
N THR A 104 -3.56 -20.50 -2.21
CA THR A 104 -2.53 -21.29 -2.92
C THR A 104 -1.14 -21.08 -2.34
N ASN A 105 -0.85 -19.87 -1.82
CA ASN A 105 0.43 -19.55 -1.20
C ASN A 105 0.44 -19.75 0.33
N GLY A 106 -0.61 -20.31 0.93
CA GLY A 106 -0.68 -20.57 2.38
C GLY A 106 -0.77 -19.31 3.23
N ALA A 107 -1.24 -18.19 2.66
CA ALA A 107 -1.32 -16.91 3.36
C ALA A 107 -2.65 -16.69 4.09
N LEU A 108 -3.66 -17.56 3.88
CA LEU A 108 -4.94 -17.46 4.61
C LEU A 108 -4.83 -17.78 6.10
N ASP A 109 -3.77 -18.46 6.53
CA ASP A 109 -3.58 -18.83 7.93
C ASP A 109 -3.31 -17.61 8.81
N TYR A 110 -2.79 -16.52 8.23
CA TYR A 110 -2.50 -15.26 8.92
C TYR A 110 -3.19 -14.03 8.28
N THR A 111 -4.15 -14.26 7.35
CA THR A 111 -4.84 -13.18 6.64
C THR A 111 -6.35 -13.23 6.84
N ILE A 112 -6.92 -12.10 7.26
CA ILE A 112 -8.37 -11.88 7.32
C ILE A 112 -8.78 -11.14 6.05
N VAL A 113 -9.80 -11.64 5.35
CA VAL A 113 -10.37 -10.97 4.18
C VAL A 113 -11.74 -10.40 4.53
N VAL A 114 -11.85 -9.08 4.47
CA VAL A 114 -13.11 -8.34 4.64
C VAL A 114 -13.59 -7.91 3.27
N SER A 115 -14.80 -8.32 2.87
CA SER A 115 -15.29 -8.06 1.52
C SER A 115 -16.64 -7.33 1.54
N SER A 116 -16.69 -6.23 0.80
CA SER A 116 -17.93 -5.60 0.35
C SER A 116 -17.81 -5.39 -1.17
N THR A 117 -18.58 -6.18 -1.92
CA THR A 117 -18.47 -6.24 -3.38
C THR A 117 -19.17 -5.08 -4.08
N ALA A 118 -18.96 -4.94 -5.39
CA ALA A 118 -19.63 -3.92 -6.19
C ALA A 118 -21.16 -4.11 -6.28
N SER A 119 -21.68 -5.29 -5.96
CA SER A 119 -23.11 -5.59 -5.90
C SER A 119 -23.75 -5.23 -4.56
N ASP A 120 -22.94 -4.98 -3.53
CA ASP A 120 -23.45 -4.60 -2.22
C ASP A 120 -23.85 -3.13 -2.20
N CYS A 121 -24.79 -2.79 -1.32
CA CYS A 121 -25.26 -1.41 -1.17
C CYS A 121 -24.15 -0.47 -0.65
N ALA A 122 -24.22 0.80 -1.01
CA ALA A 122 -23.21 1.80 -0.65
C ALA A 122 -22.92 1.88 0.88
N PRO A 123 -23.89 1.76 1.81
CA PRO A 123 -23.59 1.69 3.23
C PRO A 123 -22.66 0.55 3.63
N LEU A 124 -22.75 -0.63 3.04
CA LEU A 124 -21.84 -1.75 3.32
C LEU A 124 -20.43 -1.47 2.82
N GLN A 125 -20.31 -0.88 1.61
CA GLN A 125 -19.01 -0.46 1.08
C GLN A 125 -18.39 0.66 1.95
N TYR A 126 -19.21 1.56 2.49
CA TYR A 126 -18.78 2.63 3.39
C TYR A 126 -18.21 2.09 4.71
N ILE A 127 -18.87 1.13 5.35
CA ILE A 127 -18.44 0.63 6.67
C ILE A 127 -17.35 -0.45 6.58
N ALA A 128 -17.14 -1.08 5.42
CA ALA A 128 -16.18 -2.17 5.25
C ALA A 128 -14.75 -1.82 5.73
N PRO A 129 -14.13 -0.69 5.34
CA PRO A 129 -12.78 -0.36 5.80
C PRO A 129 -12.71 -0.09 7.30
N TYR A 130 -13.74 0.51 7.89
CA TYR A 130 -13.81 0.72 9.35
C TYR A 130 -13.92 -0.59 10.10
N ALA A 131 -14.72 -1.54 9.60
CA ALA A 131 -14.83 -2.88 10.19
C ALA A 131 -13.50 -3.63 10.12
N GLY A 132 -12.81 -3.59 8.97
CA GLY A 132 -11.47 -4.17 8.82
C GLY A 132 -10.45 -3.55 9.77
N THR A 133 -10.50 -2.22 9.94
CA THR A 133 -9.62 -1.51 10.89
C THR A 133 -9.93 -1.90 12.34
N ALA A 134 -11.19 -2.04 12.73
CA ALA A 134 -11.55 -2.49 14.08
C ALA A 134 -11.04 -3.90 14.38
N MET A 135 -11.04 -4.80 13.38
CA MET A 135 -10.42 -6.13 13.51
C MET A 135 -8.90 -6.01 13.65
N ALA A 136 -8.24 -5.15 12.89
CA ALA A 136 -6.80 -4.90 12.98
C ALA A 136 -6.41 -4.34 14.38
N GLU A 137 -7.19 -3.41 14.90
CA GLU A 137 -6.97 -2.83 16.22
C GLU A 137 -7.04 -3.86 17.37
N TYR A 138 -7.91 -4.84 17.24
CA TYR A 138 -7.98 -5.93 18.23
C TYR A 138 -6.61 -6.61 18.44
N PHE A 139 -5.89 -6.85 17.36
CA PHE A 139 -4.56 -7.44 17.41
C PHE A 139 -3.48 -6.42 17.80
N MET A 140 -3.56 -5.19 17.32
CA MET A 140 -2.63 -4.11 17.67
C MET A 140 -2.61 -3.88 19.20
N TYR A 141 -3.77 -3.78 19.83
CA TYR A 141 -3.87 -3.61 21.28
C TYR A 141 -3.48 -4.86 22.09
N LYS A 142 -3.33 -6.01 21.44
CA LYS A 142 -2.72 -7.23 22.01
C LYS A 142 -1.20 -7.31 21.77
N GLY A 143 -0.59 -6.21 21.30
CA GLY A 143 0.86 -6.14 21.07
C GLY A 143 1.32 -6.80 19.77
N LYS A 144 0.40 -7.10 18.83
CA LYS A 144 0.75 -7.68 17.54
C LYS A 144 0.96 -6.61 16.47
N ASP A 145 1.79 -6.92 15.49
CA ASP A 145 1.93 -6.12 14.29
C ASP A 145 0.92 -6.55 13.23
N VAL A 146 0.24 -5.58 12.64
CA VAL A 146 -0.80 -5.81 11.64
C VAL A 146 -0.48 -5.06 10.36
N LEU A 147 -0.67 -5.72 9.23
CA LEU A 147 -0.66 -5.11 7.89
C LEU A 147 -2.10 -5.03 7.39
N ILE A 148 -2.61 -3.84 7.12
CA ILE A 148 -3.94 -3.66 6.55
C ILE A 148 -3.87 -3.07 5.14
N VAL A 149 -4.58 -3.67 4.20
CA VAL A 149 -4.72 -3.22 2.80
C VAL A 149 -6.15 -2.76 2.57
N TYR A 150 -6.32 -1.58 1.98
CA TYR A 150 -7.63 -1.07 1.56
C TYR A 150 -7.69 -1.02 0.03
N ASP A 151 -8.36 -1.98 -0.60
CA ASP A 151 -8.45 -2.09 -2.07
C ASP A 151 -9.89 -1.91 -2.56
N ASP A 152 -10.36 -0.69 -2.95
CA ASP A 152 -9.62 0.56 -2.96
C ASP A 152 -10.42 1.70 -2.29
N LEU A 153 -9.73 2.71 -1.82
CA LEU A 153 -10.34 3.88 -1.19
C LEU A 153 -11.01 4.84 -2.19
N SER A 154 -10.72 4.74 -3.49
CA SER A 154 -11.44 5.49 -4.53
C SER A 154 -12.91 5.07 -4.55
N LYS A 155 -13.19 3.77 -4.50
CA LYS A 155 -14.55 3.23 -4.44
C LYS A 155 -15.23 3.52 -3.11
N HIS A 156 -14.46 3.53 -2.02
CA HIS A 156 -14.96 3.97 -0.71
C HIS A 156 -15.48 5.42 -0.76
N ALA A 157 -14.73 6.33 -1.37
CA ALA A 157 -15.15 7.71 -1.57
C ALA A 157 -16.42 7.82 -2.45
N VAL A 158 -16.51 7.01 -3.51
CA VAL A 158 -17.69 6.95 -4.39
C VAL A 158 -18.93 6.47 -3.62
N ALA A 159 -18.79 5.44 -2.78
CA ALA A 159 -19.87 4.96 -1.93
C ALA A 159 -20.35 6.06 -0.96
N TYR A 160 -19.42 6.77 -0.34
CA TYR A 160 -19.74 7.89 0.55
C TYR A 160 -20.42 9.05 -0.19
N ARG A 161 -19.97 9.39 -1.39
CA ARG A 161 -20.63 10.36 -2.26
C ARG A 161 -22.06 9.96 -2.58
N ALA A 162 -22.30 8.70 -2.93
CA ALA A 162 -23.65 8.19 -3.21
C ALA A 162 -24.58 8.32 -2.00
N ILE A 163 -24.12 7.93 -0.82
CA ILE A 163 -24.89 8.07 0.43
C ILE A 163 -25.20 9.56 0.71
N SER A 164 -24.20 10.43 0.58
CA SER A 164 -24.34 11.85 0.86
C SER A 164 -25.35 12.54 -0.08
N LEU A 165 -25.33 12.20 -1.36
CA LEU A 165 -26.28 12.72 -2.35
C LEU A 165 -27.70 12.21 -2.08
N LEU A 166 -27.88 10.96 -1.69
CA LEU A 166 -29.19 10.39 -1.30
C LEU A 166 -29.76 11.06 -0.04
N LEU A 167 -28.88 11.50 0.86
CA LEU A 167 -29.27 12.26 2.06
C LEU A 167 -29.49 13.74 1.79
N GLY A 168 -29.43 14.20 0.53
CA GLY A 168 -29.64 15.59 0.15
C GLY A 168 -28.52 16.54 0.60
N ARG A 169 -27.33 16.06 0.94
CA ARG A 169 -26.17 16.90 1.30
C ARG A 169 -25.67 17.65 0.06
N SER A 170 -25.32 18.93 0.24
CA SER A 170 -24.78 19.74 -0.84
C SER A 170 -23.48 19.17 -1.38
N PRO A 171 -23.36 18.94 -2.70
CA PRO A 171 -22.13 18.48 -3.31
C PRO A 171 -21.06 19.58 -3.37
N GLY A 172 -19.81 19.20 -3.11
CA GLY A 172 -18.63 20.03 -3.31
C GLY A 172 -17.89 19.66 -4.61
N ARG A 173 -16.55 19.77 -4.58
CA ARG A 173 -15.68 19.44 -5.72
C ARG A 173 -15.90 17.99 -6.16
N GLU A 174 -16.04 17.77 -7.46
CA GLU A 174 -16.31 16.47 -8.10
C GLU A 174 -17.55 15.75 -7.52
N ALA A 175 -18.52 16.55 -7.04
CA ALA A 175 -19.73 16.09 -6.37
C ALA A 175 -19.51 15.33 -5.05
N TYR A 176 -18.29 15.33 -4.50
CA TYR A 176 -18.03 14.79 -3.17
C TYR A 176 -18.55 15.72 -2.07
N PRO A 177 -18.99 15.20 -0.93
CA PRO A 177 -19.36 16.04 0.21
C PRO A 177 -18.10 16.71 0.78
N GLY A 178 -18.27 17.89 1.42
CA GLY A 178 -17.15 18.69 1.92
C GLY A 178 -16.28 18.01 2.97
N ASP A 179 -16.78 16.98 3.63
CA ASP A 179 -16.08 16.21 4.67
C ASP A 179 -15.42 14.91 4.16
N VAL A 180 -15.28 14.72 2.83
CA VAL A 180 -14.65 13.51 2.28
C VAL A 180 -13.18 13.38 2.70
N PHE A 181 -12.48 14.48 2.98
CA PHE A 181 -11.15 14.42 3.57
C PHE A 181 -11.18 13.72 4.94
N TYR A 182 -12.12 14.09 5.78
CA TYR A 182 -12.29 13.50 7.11
C TYR A 182 -12.67 12.01 7.05
N LEU A 183 -13.38 11.58 6.01
CA LEU A 183 -13.69 10.17 5.76
C LEU A 183 -12.41 9.30 5.78
N HIS A 184 -11.39 9.71 5.04
CA HIS A 184 -10.14 8.95 4.92
C HIS A 184 -9.15 9.26 6.06
N SER A 185 -9.09 10.50 6.56
CA SER A 185 -8.16 10.85 7.62
C SER A 185 -8.49 10.13 8.93
N ARG A 186 -9.76 10.10 9.36
CA ARG A 186 -10.18 9.38 10.57
C ARG A 186 -10.00 7.86 10.48
N LEU A 187 -10.02 7.30 9.26
CA LEU A 187 -9.73 5.90 9.02
C LEU A 187 -8.22 5.62 9.12
N LEU A 188 -7.42 6.36 8.36
CA LEU A 188 -5.99 6.11 8.19
C LEU A 188 -5.17 6.52 9.41
N GLU A 189 -5.59 7.54 10.16
CA GLU A 189 -4.94 7.94 11.41
C GLU A 189 -4.97 6.88 12.51
N ARG A 190 -5.87 5.91 12.44
CA ARG A 190 -5.92 4.75 13.34
C ARG A 190 -4.73 3.80 13.14
N SER A 191 -4.09 3.88 11.97
CA SER A 191 -2.86 3.12 11.68
C SER A 191 -1.66 3.86 12.26
N SER A 192 -1.00 3.22 13.23
CA SER A 192 0.13 3.78 13.96
C SER A 192 0.92 2.66 14.65
N ARG A 193 2.05 3.02 15.24
CA ARG A 193 2.79 2.18 16.15
C ARG A 193 2.57 2.65 17.58
N LEU A 194 2.09 1.78 18.42
CA LEU A 194 1.85 2.09 19.84
C LEU A 194 3.16 2.13 20.63
N SER A 195 3.17 2.93 21.71
CA SER A 195 4.23 2.93 22.70
C SER A 195 4.29 1.58 23.43
N ASP A 196 5.43 1.25 24.04
CA ASP A 196 5.61 0.00 24.76
C ASP A 196 4.67 -0.10 25.97
N GLU A 197 4.30 1.04 26.57
CA GLU A 197 3.31 1.14 27.67
C GLU A 197 1.89 0.73 27.20
N ASN A 198 1.59 0.97 25.92
CA ASN A 198 0.31 0.62 25.29
C ASN A 198 0.36 -0.72 24.53
N GLY A 199 1.35 -1.58 24.84
CA GLY A 199 1.48 -2.92 24.28
C GLY A 199 2.40 -3.03 23.07
N GLY A 200 2.92 -1.93 22.51
CA GLY A 200 3.94 -1.92 21.46
C GLY A 200 3.51 -2.43 20.08
N GLY A 201 2.24 -2.79 19.89
CA GLY A 201 1.71 -3.27 18.60
C GLY A 201 1.63 -2.17 17.54
N SER A 202 1.42 -2.56 16.30
CA SER A 202 1.31 -1.61 15.19
C SER A 202 0.27 -2.01 14.15
N ILE A 203 -0.27 -1.00 13.45
CA ILE A 203 -1.01 -1.19 12.20
C ILE A 203 -0.29 -0.43 11.10
N THR A 204 0.20 -1.15 10.10
CA THR A 204 0.75 -0.57 8.86
C THR A 204 -0.33 -0.58 7.80
N ALA A 205 -0.65 0.57 7.23
CA ALA A 205 -1.71 0.69 6.22
C ALA A 205 -1.14 0.83 4.81
N LEU A 206 -1.69 0.06 3.88
CA LEU A 206 -1.49 0.18 2.45
C LEU A 206 -2.82 0.54 1.78
N PRO A 207 -3.24 1.82 1.82
CA PRO A 207 -4.37 2.27 1.03
C PRO A 207 -4.03 2.24 -0.45
N ILE A 208 -5.00 1.82 -1.27
CA ILE A 208 -4.92 1.83 -2.72
C ILE A 208 -5.83 2.92 -3.28
N ILE A 209 -5.30 3.75 -4.16
CA ILE A 209 -6.04 4.77 -4.91
C ILE A 209 -5.85 4.53 -6.41
N GLU A 210 -6.96 4.61 -7.14
CA GLU A 210 -6.97 4.55 -8.59
C GLU A 210 -6.98 5.95 -9.20
N THR A 211 -6.00 6.22 -10.08
CA THR A 211 -5.95 7.44 -10.89
C THR A 211 -6.55 7.21 -12.28
N GLN A 212 -6.83 8.29 -12.99
CA GLN A 212 -7.19 8.29 -14.39
C GLN A 212 -6.12 9.06 -15.17
N ALA A 213 -5.50 8.41 -16.16
CA ALA A 213 -4.42 8.98 -16.96
C ALA A 213 -3.25 9.57 -16.14
N GLY A 214 -2.93 8.94 -15.00
CA GLY A 214 -1.84 9.38 -14.12
C GLY A 214 -2.12 10.67 -13.34
N ASP A 215 -3.36 11.19 -13.35
CA ASP A 215 -3.69 12.45 -12.68
C ASP A 215 -3.71 12.29 -11.15
N VAL A 216 -2.61 12.68 -10.52
CA VAL A 216 -2.47 12.74 -9.06
C VAL A 216 -3.04 14.02 -8.45
N SER A 217 -3.43 15.01 -9.29
CA SER A 217 -3.99 16.29 -8.85
C SER A 217 -5.51 16.25 -8.65
N ALA A 218 -6.16 15.14 -9.01
CA ALA A 218 -7.58 14.90 -8.76
C ALA A 218 -7.89 14.95 -7.25
N TYR A 219 -9.15 15.18 -6.90
CA TYR A 219 -9.55 15.51 -5.52
C TYR A 219 -9.24 14.39 -4.52
N ILE A 220 -9.60 13.15 -4.79
CA ILE A 220 -9.36 12.03 -3.87
C ILE A 220 -7.87 11.67 -3.78
N PRO A 221 -7.12 11.51 -4.88
CA PRO A 221 -5.67 11.31 -4.82
C PRO A 221 -4.94 12.34 -3.95
N THR A 222 -5.19 13.64 -4.19
CA THR A 222 -4.55 14.73 -3.44
C THR A 222 -4.83 14.65 -1.94
N ASN A 223 -6.08 14.34 -1.56
CA ASN A 223 -6.47 14.19 -0.16
C ASN A 223 -5.70 13.03 0.51
N VAL A 224 -5.65 11.86 -0.13
CA VAL A 224 -5.02 10.68 0.47
C VAL A 224 -3.50 10.80 0.51
N ILE A 225 -2.86 11.42 -0.51
CA ILE A 225 -1.43 11.75 -0.49
C ILE A 225 -1.07 12.62 0.73
N SER A 226 -1.94 13.58 1.08
CA SER A 226 -1.68 14.47 2.23
C SER A 226 -1.85 13.77 3.60
N ILE A 227 -2.70 12.75 3.68
CA ILE A 227 -2.96 11.98 4.91
C ILE A 227 -1.87 10.94 5.16
N THR A 228 -1.28 10.38 4.11
CA THR A 228 -0.33 9.27 4.19
C THR A 228 1.12 9.75 4.43
N ASP A 229 1.97 8.83 4.88
CA ASP A 229 3.39 9.09 5.19
C ASP A 229 4.30 8.86 3.96
N GLY A 230 3.71 8.74 2.79
CA GLY A 230 4.38 8.55 1.52
C GLY A 230 3.47 7.87 0.51
N GLN A 231 3.97 7.73 -0.71
CA GLN A 231 3.26 7.05 -1.80
C GLN A 231 4.20 6.27 -2.71
N ILE A 232 3.73 5.14 -3.18
CA ILE A 232 4.31 4.35 -4.26
C ILE A 232 3.46 4.59 -5.50
N PHE A 233 4.00 5.34 -6.44
CA PHE A 233 3.33 5.67 -7.69
C PHE A 233 3.65 4.64 -8.77
N LEU A 234 2.62 4.02 -9.35
CA LEU A 234 2.73 3.06 -10.44
C LEU A 234 2.34 3.72 -11.76
N GLU A 235 3.28 3.74 -12.69
CA GLU A 235 3.15 4.41 -13.97
C GLU A 235 2.74 3.45 -15.10
N SER A 236 1.69 3.79 -15.84
CA SER A 236 1.17 2.98 -16.94
C SER A 236 2.18 2.81 -18.07
N GLY A 237 2.99 3.84 -18.36
CA GLY A 237 4.05 3.80 -19.38
C GLY A 237 5.12 2.78 -19.05
N LEU A 238 5.61 2.75 -17.82
CA LEU A 238 6.57 1.75 -17.33
C LEU A 238 5.99 0.33 -17.38
N PHE A 239 4.72 0.19 -16.99
CA PHE A 239 4.06 -1.10 -17.05
C PHE A 239 3.94 -1.64 -18.47
N ALA A 240 3.57 -0.78 -19.42
CA ALA A 240 3.48 -1.12 -20.84
C ALA A 240 4.86 -1.43 -21.46
N ALA A 241 5.92 -0.75 -20.99
CA ALA A 241 7.30 -1.01 -21.37
C ALA A 241 7.88 -2.32 -20.78
N GLY A 242 7.09 -3.06 -19.97
CA GLY A 242 7.50 -4.33 -19.36
C GLY A 242 8.28 -4.19 -18.05
N MET A 243 8.39 -2.98 -17.49
CA MET A 243 8.93 -2.77 -16.16
C MET A 243 7.90 -3.18 -15.10
N ARG A 244 8.17 -4.25 -14.38
CA ARG A 244 7.27 -4.81 -13.36
C ARG A 244 8.06 -5.21 -12.10
N PRO A 245 7.74 -4.58 -10.94
CA PRO A 245 6.71 -3.57 -10.70
C PRO A 245 7.04 -2.22 -11.38
N ALA A 246 5.98 -1.52 -11.81
CA ALA A 246 6.08 -0.28 -12.57
C ALA A 246 6.24 0.97 -11.67
N VAL A 247 7.13 0.89 -10.69
CA VAL A 247 7.33 1.95 -9.68
C VAL A 247 8.05 3.14 -10.32
N ASN A 248 7.39 4.31 -10.27
CA ASN A 248 8.02 5.56 -10.69
C ASN A 248 8.90 6.11 -9.57
N VAL A 249 10.22 6.14 -9.79
CA VAL A 249 11.22 6.57 -8.79
C VAL A 249 11.13 8.07 -8.47
N GLY A 250 10.71 8.90 -9.41
CA GLY A 250 10.60 10.35 -9.24
C GLY A 250 9.39 10.78 -8.42
N LEU A 251 8.25 10.08 -8.58
CA LEU A 251 6.99 10.43 -7.93
C LEU A 251 6.74 9.65 -6.64
N SER A 252 7.47 8.57 -6.40
CA SER A 252 7.36 7.77 -5.18
C SER A 252 8.21 8.34 -4.05
N VAL A 253 7.66 8.33 -2.85
CA VAL A 253 8.29 8.89 -1.65
C VAL A 253 7.91 8.06 -0.43
N SER A 254 8.86 7.75 0.45
CA SER A 254 8.61 7.31 1.82
C SER A 254 9.16 8.36 2.79
N ARG A 255 8.31 8.92 3.65
CA ARG A 255 8.73 9.93 4.64
C ARG A 255 9.48 9.31 5.82
N VAL A 256 9.29 8.03 6.09
CA VAL A 256 10.05 7.29 7.11
C VAL A 256 11.45 6.97 6.57
N GLY A 257 11.53 6.57 5.32
CA GLY A 257 12.80 6.36 4.61
C GLY A 257 13.74 5.41 5.33
N GLY A 258 15.04 5.75 5.33
CA GLY A 258 16.10 4.92 5.89
C GLY A 258 15.99 4.60 7.39
N ALA A 259 15.07 5.22 8.15
CA ALA A 259 14.78 4.83 9.54
C ALA A 259 14.12 3.43 9.62
N ALA A 260 13.40 3.04 8.57
CA ALA A 260 12.76 1.74 8.42
C ALA A 260 13.59 0.74 7.58
N GLN A 261 14.88 0.93 7.46
CA GLN A 261 15.79 0.00 6.77
C GLN A 261 16.79 -0.65 7.71
N THR A 262 17.17 -1.89 7.39
CA THR A 262 18.33 -2.52 8.02
C THR A 262 19.62 -1.79 7.59
N LYS A 263 20.66 -1.82 8.42
CA LYS A 263 21.96 -1.21 8.08
C LYS A 263 22.56 -1.74 6.77
N ALA A 264 22.38 -3.03 6.51
CA ALA A 264 22.84 -3.67 5.28
C ALA A 264 22.12 -3.12 4.05
N MET A 265 20.78 -3.08 4.08
CA MET A 265 19.96 -2.55 2.99
C MET A 265 20.29 -1.08 2.73
N LYS A 266 20.37 -0.26 3.78
CA LYS A 266 20.70 1.17 3.66
C LYS A 266 22.05 1.41 2.99
N LYS A 267 23.04 0.54 3.26
CA LYS A 267 24.37 0.61 2.62
C LYS A 267 24.31 0.15 1.15
N ALA A 268 23.60 -0.94 0.86
CA ALA A 268 23.51 -1.51 -0.48
C ALA A 268 22.68 -0.65 -1.45
N SER A 269 21.63 0.05 -0.94
CA SER A 269 20.70 0.83 -1.79
C SER A 269 21.02 2.33 -1.85
N GLY A 270 22.11 2.78 -1.22
CA GLY A 270 22.36 4.22 -0.98
C GLY A 270 22.44 5.10 -2.24
N SER A 271 22.97 4.58 -3.35
CA SER A 271 23.10 5.33 -4.62
C SER A 271 21.99 5.06 -5.64
N ILE A 272 21.29 3.93 -5.54
CA ILE A 272 20.37 3.42 -6.57
C ILE A 272 19.35 4.46 -7.03
N ARG A 273 18.77 5.20 -6.10
CA ARG A 273 17.76 6.21 -6.42
C ARG A 273 18.35 7.37 -7.24
N ILE A 274 19.58 7.76 -6.93
CA ILE A 274 20.30 8.83 -7.63
C ILE A 274 20.69 8.34 -9.02
N ASP A 275 21.23 7.13 -9.12
CA ASP A 275 21.67 6.52 -10.37
C ASP A 275 20.51 6.34 -11.35
N LEU A 276 19.34 5.91 -10.85
CA LEU A 276 18.12 5.80 -11.67
C LEU A 276 17.53 7.14 -12.07
N ALA A 277 17.63 8.17 -11.23
CA ALA A 277 17.20 9.52 -11.60
C ALA A 277 18.08 10.08 -12.73
N GLN A 278 19.41 9.94 -12.61
CA GLN A 278 20.36 10.32 -13.66
C GLN A 278 20.12 9.55 -14.96
N TYR A 279 19.91 8.23 -14.86
CA TYR A 279 19.58 7.40 -16.02
C TYR A 279 18.36 7.94 -16.79
N ARG A 280 17.28 8.27 -16.09
CA ARG A 280 16.06 8.80 -16.73
C ARG A 280 16.28 10.13 -17.41
N GLU A 281 17.04 11.04 -16.81
CA GLU A 281 17.39 12.31 -17.44
C GLU A 281 18.19 12.08 -18.72
N MET A 282 19.20 11.20 -18.66
CA MET A 282 20.02 10.88 -19.81
C MET A 282 19.24 10.15 -20.91
N GLU A 283 18.32 9.26 -20.56
CA GLU A 283 17.47 8.54 -21.52
C GLU A 283 16.64 9.50 -22.38
N VAL A 284 16.11 10.57 -21.80
CA VAL A 284 15.40 11.61 -22.53
C VAL A 284 16.35 12.35 -23.50
N PHE A 285 17.55 12.68 -23.07
CA PHE A 285 18.53 13.36 -23.93
C PHE A 285 19.03 12.50 -25.09
N THR A 286 19.14 11.18 -24.90
CA THR A 286 19.60 10.27 -25.97
C THR A 286 18.63 10.16 -27.14
N GLN A 287 17.36 10.49 -26.95
CA GLN A 287 16.39 10.55 -28.05
C GLN A 287 16.68 11.69 -29.02
N PHE A 288 17.46 12.69 -28.62
CA PHE A 288 17.74 13.89 -29.41
C PHE A 288 19.22 14.01 -29.84
N SER A 289 20.13 13.19 -29.34
CA SER A 289 21.58 13.25 -29.60
C SER A 289 22.12 11.90 -30.02
N SER A 290 22.81 11.87 -31.19
CA SER A 290 23.47 10.67 -31.73
C SER A 290 24.88 10.44 -31.18
N ASP A 291 25.56 11.50 -30.74
CA ASP A 291 26.94 11.45 -30.26
C ASP A 291 26.97 11.57 -28.73
N LEU A 292 27.14 10.41 -28.07
CA LEU A 292 27.31 10.30 -26.64
C LEU A 292 28.79 10.09 -26.30
N ASP A 293 29.27 10.82 -25.30
CA ASP A 293 30.59 10.56 -24.72
C ASP A 293 30.64 9.21 -23.97
N GLN A 294 31.83 8.77 -23.67
CA GLN A 294 32.03 7.44 -23.04
C GLN A 294 31.44 7.35 -21.64
N GLU A 295 31.49 8.44 -20.88
CA GLU A 295 30.94 8.50 -19.50
C GLU A 295 29.41 8.37 -19.50
N THR A 296 28.74 9.12 -20.41
CA THR A 296 27.29 9.04 -20.56
C THR A 296 26.84 7.65 -21.02
N ARG A 297 27.59 6.97 -21.90
CA ARG A 297 27.29 5.58 -22.30
C ARG A 297 27.39 4.63 -21.13
N GLN A 298 28.45 4.73 -20.31
CA GLN A 298 28.60 3.88 -19.12
C GLN A 298 27.48 4.11 -18.11
N ALA A 299 27.09 5.35 -17.86
CA ALA A 299 25.97 5.66 -16.96
C ALA A 299 24.63 5.12 -17.48
N LEU A 300 24.39 5.18 -18.78
CA LEU A 300 23.19 4.59 -19.41
C LEU A 300 23.19 3.06 -19.32
N ASP A 301 24.32 2.40 -19.55
CA ASP A 301 24.42 0.94 -19.44
C ASP A 301 24.24 0.48 -18.00
N HIS A 302 24.82 1.21 -17.03
CA HIS A 302 24.60 0.97 -15.62
C HIS A 302 23.12 1.11 -15.23
N GLY A 303 22.46 2.21 -15.64
CA GLY A 303 21.04 2.44 -15.38
C GLY A 303 20.13 1.37 -15.99
N LYS A 304 20.45 0.90 -17.21
CA LYS A 304 19.73 -0.23 -17.84
C LYS A 304 19.88 -1.52 -17.02
N CYS A 305 21.09 -1.83 -16.55
CA CYS A 305 21.31 -2.98 -15.69
C CYS A 305 20.52 -2.88 -14.38
N LEU A 306 20.49 -1.70 -13.74
CA LEU A 306 19.67 -1.47 -12.55
C LEU A 306 18.18 -1.68 -12.83
N MET A 307 17.66 -1.17 -13.96
CA MET A 307 16.26 -1.38 -14.35
C MET A 307 15.93 -2.86 -14.54
N GLU A 308 16.84 -3.66 -15.12
CA GLU A 308 16.64 -5.11 -15.25
C GLU A 308 16.66 -5.83 -13.89
N ILE A 309 17.57 -5.47 -13.00
CA ILE A 309 17.67 -6.04 -11.64
C ILE A 309 16.40 -5.77 -10.82
N LEU A 310 15.78 -4.62 -11.01
CA LEU A 310 14.55 -4.23 -10.30
C LEU A 310 13.30 -4.92 -10.80
N LYS A 311 13.34 -5.62 -11.93
CA LYS A 311 12.21 -6.44 -12.40
C LYS A 311 12.05 -7.67 -11.52
N GLN A 312 10.82 -7.90 -11.09
CA GLN A 312 10.50 -9.01 -10.20
C GLN A 312 9.19 -9.67 -10.64
N PRO A 313 9.16 -11.00 -10.76
CA PRO A 313 7.93 -11.73 -11.10
C PRO A 313 6.92 -11.66 -9.94
N LEU A 314 5.63 -11.77 -10.28
CA LEU A 314 4.53 -11.80 -9.31
C LEU A 314 4.63 -13.02 -8.40
N HIS A 315 4.23 -12.85 -7.14
CA HIS A 315 4.16 -13.91 -6.13
C HIS A 315 5.53 -14.55 -5.79
N HIS A 316 6.61 -13.81 -6.03
CA HIS A 316 7.96 -14.21 -5.66
C HIS A 316 8.63 -13.15 -4.79
N PRO A 317 8.11 -12.87 -3.56
CA PRO A 317 8.75 -11.94 -2.66
C PRO A 317 10.14 -12.43 -2.26
N MET A 318 11.08 -11.49 -2.13
CA MET A 318 12.47 -11.75 -1.76
C MET A 318 12.75 -11.34 -0.32
N THR A 319 13.51 -12.15 0.40
CA THR A 319 13.99 -11.78 1.75
C THR A 319 14.98 -10.61 1.68
N VAL A 320 15.00 -9.77 2.70
CA VAL A 320 15.85 -8.55 2.74
C VAL A 320 17.33 -8.85 2.57
N TRP A 321 17.84 -9.95 3.14
CA TRP A 321 19.26 -10.33 2.96
C TRP A 321 19.57 -10.65 1.50
N ARG A 322 18.65 -11.30 0.80
CA ARG A 322 18.79 -11.63 -0.62
C ARG A 322 18.77 -10.38 -1.48
N GLN A 323 17.85 -9.46 -1.18
CA GLN A 323 17.78 -8.15 -1.82
C GLN A 323 19.08 -7.35 -1.62
N ALA A 324 19.62 -7.31 -0.40
CA ALA A 324 20.88 -6.62 -0.10
C ALA A 324 22.09 -7.20 -0.87
N VAL A 325 22.15 -8.52 -1.05
CA VAL A 325 23.21 -9.18 -1.83
C VAL A 325 23.10 -8.87 -3.33
N ILE A 326 21.87 -8.83 -3.87
CA ILE A 326 21.65 -8.51 -5.28
C ILE A 326 22.08 -7.07 -5.61
N LEU A 327 21.91 -6.14 -4.66
CA LEU A 327 22.22 -4.72 -4.84
C LEU A 327 23.68 -4.37 -4.52
N TYR A 328 24.42 -5.25 -3.83
CA TYR A 328 25.82 -5.06 -3.48
C TYR A 328 26.74 -5.42 -4.63
#